data_59f13d6e072a26f4f52a83e3ea60cabc
#
_entry.id   59f13d6e072a26f4f52a83e3ea60cabc
#
_cell.length_a   1.000
_cell.length_b   1.000
_cell.length_c   1.000
_cell.angle_alpha   90.00
_cell.angle_beta   90.00
_cell.angle_gamma   90.00
#
_symmetry.space_group_name_H-M   'P 1'
#
loop_
_entity.id
_entity.type
_entity.pdbx_description
1 polymer ?
#
loop_
_entity_poly.entity_id
_entity_poly.type
_entity_poly.pdbx_seq_one_letter_code
_entity_poly.pdbx_strand_id
1 'polypeptide(L)'
;QNVMSSWKRDILNTGGTGIVSFYFDGYEQVLNVNKLSTINSALVKTVVNGGNTAKNADSTSEVPLYRIINNTHWFIAFVTNATDPMRLAEGEQYSVLFQNYSDQQYTATARASQVSENAVVNILEFNTDIGKLIGTRTVAATISKSAQGLVVPLSAIQIISGMPGINISYGDSVLRVEVDILAQSDNKAVIRAHNASDNLTAGMKYVKP
;
A
#
# COMPACT_ATOMS: atom_id res chain seq x y z
N GLN A 1 18.22 -54.07 7.70
CA GLN A 1 18.06 -53.11 8.81
C GLN A 1 17.20 -51.96 8.34
N ASN A 2 16.00 -51.90 8.93
CA ASN A 2 14.99 -50.89 8.54
C ASN A 2 15.39 -49.50 9.03
N VAL A 3 16.03 -48.71 8.18
CA VAL A 3 16.33 -47.29 8.41
C VAL A 3 15.07 -46.43 8.26
N MET A 4 13.99 -46.97 7.70
CA MET A 4 12.75 -46.23 7.39
C MET A 4 11.79 -46.04 8.56
N SER A 5 11.94 -46.78 9.68
CA SER A 5 10.99 -46.67 10.81
C SER A 5 11.22 -45.46 11.74
N SER A 6 12.39 -44.81 11.63
CA SER A 6 12.70 -43.62 12.45
C SER A 6 12.25 -42.30 11.84
N TRP A 7 11.67 -42.31 10.65
CA TRP A 7 11.28 -41.10 9.92
C TRP A 7 9.78 -40.79 9.96
N LYS A 8 9.00 -41.52 10.74
CA LYS A 8 7.62 -41.13 11.08
C LYS A 8 7.67 -40.00 12.10
N ARG A 9 7.79 -38.78 11.60
CA ARG A 9 7.38 -37.58 12.36
C ARG A 9 5.94 -37.28 11.97
N ASP A 10 5.05 -37.31 12.93
CA ASP A 10 3.71 -36.77 12.76
C ASP A 10 3.87 -35.28 12.51
N ILE A 11 3.54 -34.85 11.28
CA ILE A 11 3.47 -33.45 10.95
C ILE A 11 2.18 -32.96 11.61
N LEU A 12 2.32 -32.34 12.79
CA LEU A 12 1.22 -31.62 13.40
C LEU A 12 0.85 -30.47 12.48
N ASN A 13 -0.22 -30.66 11.71
CA ASN A 13 -0.80 -29.59 10.93
C ASN A 13 -1.44 -28.60 11.92
N THR A 14 -0.79 -27.45 12.11
CA THR A 14 -1.27 -26.37 12.98
C THR A 14 -2.44 -25.59 12.39
N GLY A 15 -3.16 -26.18 11.42
CA GLY A 15 -4.50 -25.73 11.06
C GLY A 15 -4.59 -24.57 10.08
N GLY A 16 -3.55 -24.27 9.31
CA GLY A 16 -3.59 -23.25 8.27
C GLY A 16 -3.58 -23.85 6.86
N THR A 17 -4.35 -23.27 5.95
CA THR A 17 -4.18 -23.47 4.50
C THR A 17 -3.16 -22.45 3.98
N GLY A 18 -2.29 -22.88 3.05
CA GLY A 18 -1.29 -21.99 2.49
C GLY A 18 -0.37 -22.71 1.51
N ILE A 19 0.64 -22.02 1.02
CA ILE A 19 1.64 -22.56 0.13
C ILE A 19 2.85 -23.03 0.92
N VAL A 20 3.27 -24.28 0.69
CA VAL A 20 4.48 -24.83 1.28
C VAL A 20 5.69 -24.26 0.54
N SER A 21 6.61 -23.67 1.29
CA SER A 21 7.87 -23.12 0.75
C SER A 21 9.05 -23.76 1.46
N PHE A 22 10.04 -24.18 0.68
CA PHE A 22 11.34 -24.66 1.14
C PHE A 22 12.43 -23.57 1.06
N TYR A 23 12.05 -22.37 0.65
CA TYR A 23 12.96 -21.25 0.52
C TYR A 23 12.97 -20.40 1.81
N PHE A 24 14.17 -20.13 2.30
CA PHE A 24 14.42 -19.27 3.44
C PHE A 24 15.48 -18.24 3.06
N ASP A 25 15.24 -16.97 3.35
CA ASP A 25 16.14 -15.87 3.04
C ASP A 25 16.71 -15.20 4.31
N GLY A 26 16.35 -15.73 5.49
CA GLY A 26 16.83 -15.25 6.79
C GLY A 26 16.06 -14.05 7.35
N TYR A 27 15.05 -13.55 6.64
CA TYR A 27 14.22 -12.43 7.14
C TYR A 27 12.95 -12.88 7.85
N GLU A 28 12.66 -14.17 7.95
CA GLU A 28 11.41 -14.74 8.48
C GLU A 28 11.16 -14.31 9.94
N GLN A 29 12.23 -14.12 10.71
CA GLN A 29 12.13 -13.73 12.13
C GLN A 29 11.87 -12.23 12.33
N VAL A 30 12.26 -11.40 11.38
CA VAL A 30 12.16 -9.93 11.47
C VAL A 30 11.05 -9.37 10.60
N LEU A 31 10.79 -9.97 9.45
CA LEU A 31 9.67 -9.62 8.55
C LEU A 31 8.51 -10.59 8.77
N ASN A 32 7.79 -10.40 9.86
CA ASN A 32 6.72 -11.27 10.32
C ASN A 32 5.48 -10.43 10.61
N VAL A 33 4.30 -10.95 10.27
CA VAL A 33 3.01 -10.26 10.48
C VAL A 33 2.75 -9.89 11.95
N ASN A 34 3.29 -10.66 12.88
CA ASN A 34 3.18 -10.37 14.32
C ASN A 34 4.16 -9.31 14.81
N LYS A 35 5.06 -8.84 13.95
CA LYS A 35 6.12 -7.88 14.28
C LYS A 35 6.06 -6.61 13.40
N LEU A 36 4.92 -6.30 12.80
CA LEU A 36 4.77 -5.13 11.93
C LEU A 36 5.18 -3.83 12.64
N SER A 37 4.86 -3.70 13.93
CA SER A 37 5.22 -2.53 14.73
C SER A 37 6.73 -2.37 14.99
N THR A 38 7.54 -3.39 14.75
CA THR A 38 9.00 -3.33 14.92
C THR A 38 9.74 -3.03 13.61
N ILE A 39 9.03 -2.97 12.48
CA ILE A 39 9.62 -2.67 11.18
C ILE A 39 9.98 -1.19 11.15
N ASN A 40 11.26 -0.88 11.15
CA ASN A 40 11.77 0.49 11.10
C ASN A 40 12.48 0.79 9.76
N SER A 41 12.82 2.06 9.54
CA SER A 41 13.44 2.52 8.29
C SER A 41 14.80 1.87 8.01
N ALA A 42 15.59 1.58 9.05
CA ALA A 42 16.89 0.92 8.89
C ALA A 42 16.74 -0.52 8.42
N LEU A 43 15.78 -1.28 8.99
CA LEU A 43 15.46 -2.64 8.55
C LEU A 43 15.01 -2.67 7.10
N VAL A 44 14.07 -1.81 6.71
CA VAL A 44 13.59 -1.75 5.31
C VAL A 44 14.73 -1.44 4.35
N LYS A 45 15.56 -0.45 4.65
CA LYS A 45 16.73 -0.11 3.82
C LYS A 45 17.73 -1.25 3.73
N THR A 46 17.98 -1.97 4.83
CA THR A 46 18.87 -3.14 4.85
C THR A 46 18.36 -4.24 3.92
N VAL A 47 17.06 -4.55 3.99
CA VAL A 47 16.43 -5.57 3.13
C VAL A 47 16.49 -5.16 1.65
N VAL A 48 16.14 -3.90 1.34
CA VAL A 48 16.17 -3.38 -0.05
C VAL A 48 17.57 -3.43 -0.64
N ASN A 49 18.59 -3.17 0.16
CA ASN A 49 19.99 -3.21 -0.27
C ASN A 49 20.61 -4.62 -0.26
N GLY A 50 19.82 -5.67 0.00
CA GLY A 50 20.30 -7.05 0.04
C GLY A 50 21.20 -7.36 1.23
N GLY A 51 21.14 -6.54 2.28
CA GLY A 51 21.90 -6.74 3.51
C GLY A 51 21.40 -7.98 4.27
N ASN A 52 22.30 -8.64 4.98
CA ASN A 52 21.97 -9.83 5.78
C ASN A 52 21.73 -9.43 7.24
N THR A 53 20.52 -9.60 7.75
CA THR A 53 20.16 -9.39 9.16
C THR A 53 20.28 -10.67 9.98
N ALA A 54 20.50 -11.81 9.34
CA ALA A 54 20.41 -13.15 9.96
C ALA A 54 21.70 -13.60 10.68
N LYS A 55 22.70 -12.72 10.86
CA LYS A 55 23.98 -13.11 11.52
C LYS A 55 23.90 -13.43 13.00
N ASN A 56 22.72 -13.35 13.63
CA ASN A 56 22.52 -13.67 15.06
C ASN A 56 21.56 -14.85 15.30
N ALA A 57 21.37 -15.73 14.33
CA ALA A 57 20.78 -17.02 14.65
C ALA A 57 21.81 -17.83 15.43
N ASP A 58 21.55 -18.05 16.71
CA ASP A 58 22.35 -18.95 17.53
C ASP A 58 22.50 -20.27 16.78
N SER A 59 23.76 -20.73 16.68
CA SER A 59 24.17 -21.94 15.94
C SER A 59 23.58 -23.25 16.48
N THR A 60 22.70 -23.18 17.47
CA THR A 60 21.98 -24.28 18.10
C THR A 60 20.53 -24.39 17.66
N SER A 61 20.06 -23.49 16.78
CA SER A 61 18.66 -23.50 16.33
C SER A 61 18.39 -24.64 15.35
N GLU A 62 17.28 -25.34 15.56
CA GLU A 62 16.77 -26.31 14.59
C GLU A 62 16.61 -25.65 13.23
N VAL A 63 17.14 -26.28 12.19
CA VAL A 63 16.99 -25.79 10.82
C VAL A 63 15.59 -26.17 10.34
N PRO A 64 14.73 -25.18 10.02
CA PRO A 64 13.40 -25.47 9.52
C PRO A 64 13.49 -26.14 8.14
N LEU A 65 12.69 -27.19 7.92
CA LEU A 65 12.65 -27.91 6.65
C LEU A 65 11.76 -27.22 5.61
N TYR A 66 10.67 -26.64 6.05
CA TYR A 66 9.71 -25.92 5.23
C TYR A 66 8.94 -24.89 6.07
N ARG A 67 8.27 -24.00 5.41
CA ARG A 67 7.29 -23.09 6.01
C ARG A 67 5.99 -23.09 5.23
N ILE A 68 4.87 -22.75 5.89
CA ILE A 68 3.58 -22.56 5.25
C ILE A 68 3.36 -21.05 5.17
N ILE A 69 3.16 -20.56 3.96
CA ILE A 69 2.93 -19.14 3.67
C ILE A 69 1.43 -18.93 3.44
N ASN A 70 0.84 -17.99 4.19
CA ASN A 70 -0.49 -17.49 3.84
C ASN A 70 -0.37 -16.61 2.59
N ASN A 71 -0.89 -17.11 1.47
CA ASN A 71 -0.80 -16.43 0.19
C ASN A 71 -1.89 -15.37 -0.06
N THR A 72 -2.90 -15.30 0.80
CA THR A 72 -4.04 -14.37 0.65
C THR A 72 -4.01 -13.20 1.62
N HIS A 73 -3.06 -13.18 2.57
CA HIS A 73 -2.89 -12.10 3.53
C HIS A 73 -1.40 -11.78 3.71
N TRP A 74 -0.98 -10.65 3.17
CA TRP A 74 0.42 -10.26 3.11
C TRP A 74 0.60 -8.75 3.17
N PHE A 75 1.84 -8.30 3.37
CA PHE A 75 2.18 -6.91 3.62
C PHE A 75 3.37 -6.47 2.80
N ILE A 76 3.42 -5.17 2.50
CA ILE A 76 4.60 -4.49 1.97
C ILE A 76 4.96 -3.35 2.91
N ALA A 77 6.25 -3.22 3.19
CA ALA A 77 6.80 -2.07 3.88
C ALA A 77 7.74 -1.30 2.96
N PHE A 78 7.64 0.03 2.97
CA PHE A 78 8.55 0.92 2.25
C PHE A 78 8.77 2.21 3.02
N VAL A 79 9.84 2.93 2.67
CA VAL A 79 10.24 4.16 3.35
C VAL A 79 10.08 5.35 2.42
N THR A 80 9.43 6.39 2.90
CA THR A 80 9.39 7.72 2.27
C THR A 80 10.07 8.76 3.16
N ASN A 81 10.41 9.92 2.62
CA ASN A 81 10.90 11.04 3.43
C ASN A 81 9.74 11.63 4.23
N ALA A 82 10.03 12.16 5.43
CA ALA A 82 9.02 12.78 6.29
C ALA A 82 8.35 14.01 5.64
N THR A 83 9.04 14.65 4.68
CA THR A 83 8.55 15.79 3.90
C THR A 83 7.83 15.39 2.61
N ASP A 84 7.73 14.09 2.34
CA ASP A 84 7.05 13.61 1.13
C ASP A 84 5.55 13.92 1.22
N PRO A 85 4.97 14.60 0.22
CA PRO A 85 3.54 14.89 0.20
C PRO A 85 2.67 13.62 0.08
N MET A 86 3.23 12.50 -0.37
CA MET A 86 2.54 11.21 -0.49
C MET A 86 2.56 10.41 0.83
N ARG A 87 2.13 11.00 1.92
CA ARG A 87 1.90 10.26 3.15
C ARG A 87 0.65 9.41 3.01
N LEU A 88 0.78 8.11 3.22
CA LEU A 88 -0.38 7.22 3.23
C LEU A 88 -1.24 7.49 4.47
N ALA A 89 -2.54 7.64 4.26
CA ALA A 89 -3.50 7.78 5.35
C ALA A 89 -3.95 6.39 5.82
N GLU A 90 -3.88 6.15 7.12
CA GLU A 90 -4.29 4.88 7.74
C GLU A 90 -5.76 4.57 7.43
N GLY A 91 -6.04 3.30 7.09
CA GLY A 91 -7.37 2.82 6.73
C GLY A 91 -7.79 3.10 5.28
N GLU A 92 -7.08 3.96 4.57
CA GLU A 92 -7.38 4.28 3.18
C GLU A 92 -6.90 3.19 2.23
N GLN A 93 -7.63 3.05 1.10
CA GLN A 93 -7.30 2.10 0.06
C GLN A 93 -6.45 2.74 -1.03
N TYR A 94 -5.46 1.99 -1.48
CA TYR A 94 -4.53 2.35 -2.54
C TYR A 94 -4.47 1.28 -3.59
N SER A 95 -4.32 1.69 -4.83
CA SER A 95 -4.04 0.83 -5.96
C SER A 95 -2.53 0.67 -6.09
N VAL A 96 -2.07 -0.55 -6.23
CA VAL A 96 -0.65 -0.89 -6.32
C VAL A 96 -0.39 -1.70 -7.59
N LEU A 97 0.54 -1.21 -8.40
CA LEU A 97 1.01 -1.86 -9.61
C LEU A 97 2.49 -2.19 -9.45
N PHE A 98 2.83 -3.46 -9.51
CA PHE A 98 4.22 -3.91 -9.37
C PHE A 98 4.94 -3.91 -10.70
N GLN A 99 6.17 -3.40 -10.72
CA GLN A 99 7.02 -3.45 -11.89
C GLN A 99 7.30 -4.92 -12.24
N ASN A 100 7.27 -5.26 -13.52
CA ASN A 100 7.38 -6.62 -14.09
C ASN A 100 6.17 -7.54 -13.83
N TYR A 101 5.12 -7.05 -13.16
CA TYR A 101 3.85 -7.75 -12.90
C TYR A 101 2.67 -6.84 -13.24
N SER A 102 2.80 -6.05 -14.30
CA SER A 102 1.85 -5.00 -14.70
C SER A 102 0.52 -5.52 -15.26
N ASP A 103 0.42 -6.83 -15.46
CA ASP A 103 -0.81 -7.52 -15.84
C ASP A 103 -1.85 -7.61 -14.69
N GLN A 104 -1.42 -7.35 -13.46
CA GLN A 104 -2.27 -7.42 -12.27
C GLN A 104 -2.15 -6.16 -11.41
N GLN A 105 -3.28 -5.51 -11.17
CA GLN A 105 -3.43 -4.41 -10.24
C GLN A 105 -3.96 -4.93 -8.90
N TYR A 106 -3.31 -4.54 -7.82
CA TYR A 106 -3.69 -4.93 -6.47
C TYR A 106 -4.35 -3.76 -5.73
N THR A 107 -5.27 -4.07 -4.83
CA THR A 107 -5.79 -3.10 -3.87
C THR A 107 -5.23 -3.41 -2.50
N ALA A 108 -4.69 -2.39 -1.83
CA ALA A 108 -4.12 -2.49 -0.50
C ALA A 108 -4.73 -1.47 0.45
N THR A 109 -4.78 -1.81 1.73
CA THR A 109 -5.19 -0.88 2.79
C THR A 109 -3.95 -0.40 3.54
N ALA A 110 -3.81 0.92 3.71
CA ALA A 110 -2.71 1.46 4.49
C ALA A 110 -2.91 1.20 5.98
N ARG A 111 -1.85 0.71 6.63
CA ARG A 111 -1.75 0.58 8.08
C ARG A 111 -1.09 1.82 8.67
N ALA A 112 -1.15 1.97 10.01
CA ALA A 112 -0.50 3.06 10.72
C ALA A 112 0.98 3.17 10.31
N SER A 113 1.37 4.37 9.88
CA SER A 113 2.75 4.67 9.51
C SER A 113 3.58 4.96 10.75
N GLN A 114 4.84 4.49 10.76
CA GLN A 114 5.80 4.82 11.80
C GLN A 114 6.67 5.99 11.34
N VAL A 115 6.59 7.09 12.07
CA VAL A 115 7.36 8.32 11.77
C VAL A 115 8.62 8.32 12.63
N SER A 116 9.78 8.44 11.97
CA SER A 116 11.05 8.79 12.59
C SER A 116 11.50 10.15 12.05
N GLU A 117 12.53 10.78 12.66
CA GLU A 117 12.93 12.18 12.40
C GLU A 117 12.87 12.64 10.93
N ASN A 118 13.38 11.83 10.00
CA ASN A 118 13.43 12.17 8.57
C ASN A 118 12.82 11.10 7.65
N ALA A 119 12.15 10.09 8.20
CA ALA A 119 11.64 8.98 7.43
C ALA A 119 10.28 8.51 7.96
N VAL A 120 9.43 8.06 7.05
CA VAL A 120 8.15 7.43 7.35
C VAL A 120 8.19 6.01 6.81
N VAL A 121 7.99 5.03 7.69
CA VAL A 121 7.76 3.65 7.29
C VAL A 121 6.28 3.48 7.02
N ASN A 122 5.93 3.20 5.78
CA ASN A 122 4.58 2.94 5.34
C ASN A 122 4.39 1.43 5.21
N ILE A 123 3.23 0.93 5.64
CA ILE A 123 2.85 -0.48 5.54
C ILE A 123 1.54 -0.57 4.79
N LEU A 124 1.51 -1.37 3.74
CA LEU A 124 0.32 -1.72 2.97
C LEU A 124 -0.05 -3.18 3.23
N GLU A 125 -1.32 -3.40 3.54
CA GLU A 125 -1.91 -4.72 3.76
C GLU A 125 -2.73 -5.14 2.54
N PHE A 126 -2.54 -6.38 2.13
CA PHE A 126 -3.25 -7.01 1.02
C PHE A 126 -4.03 -8.22 1.51
N ASN A 127 -5.29 -8.31 1.11
CA ASN A 127 -6.21 -9.42 1.39
C ASN A 127 -6.62 -10.14 0.10
N THR A 128 -5.65 -10.35 -0.78
CA THR A 128 -5.79 -11.01 -2.08
C THR A 128 -4.65 -11.96 -2.30
N ASP A 129 -4.79 -12.89 -3.24
CA ASP A 129 -3.70 -13.81 -3.59
C ASP A 129 -2.45 -13.05 -4.02
N ILE A 130 -1.31 -13.39 -3.41
CA ILE A 130 0.00 -12.80 -3.73
C ILE A 130 0.49 -13.20 -5.14
N GLY A 131 -0.01 -14.29 -5.69
CA GLY A 131 0.30 -14.77 -7.03
C GLY A 131 1.79 -14.94 -7.28
N LYS A 132 2.25 -14.39 -8.38
CA LYS A 132 3.65 -14.50 -8.83
C LYS A 132 4.67 -13.81 -7.91
N LEU A 133 4.22 -12.95 -7.00
CA LEU A 133 5.10 -12.21 -6.07
C LEU A 133 5.61 -13.05 -4.91
N ILE A 134 5.07 -14.26 -4.70
CA ILE A 134 5.36 -15.11 -3.52
C ILE A 134 6.86 -15.40 -3.31
N GLY A 135 7.63 -15.45 -4.38
CA GLY A 135 9.09 -15.64 -4.33
C GLY A 135 9.90 -14.34 -4.33
N THR A 136 9.23 -13.18 -4.25
CA THR A 136 9.88 -11.87 -4.40
C THR A 136 9.99 -11.19 -3.04
N ARG A 137 11.19 -10.78 -2.64
CA ARG A 137 11.41 -10.05 -1.39
C ARG A 137 11.31 -8.54 -1.58
N THR A 138 11.84 -8.04 -2.68
CA THR A 138 11.85 -6.62 -3.00
C THR A 138 11.36 -6.40 -4.43
N VAL A 139 10.52 -5.41 -4.63
CA VAL A 139 9.96 -5.07 -5.94
C VAL A 139 9.67 -3.58 -6.01
N ALA A 140 9.90 -2.98 -7.17
CA ALA A 140 9.47 -1.62 -7.42
C ALA A 140 7.96 -1.60 -7.69
N ALA A 141 7.26 -0.62 -7.13
CA ALA A 141 5.83 -0.49 -7.29
C ALA A 141 5.42 0.97 -7.51
N THR A 142 4.32 1.15 -8.25
CA THR A 142 3.59 2.41 -8.35
C THR A 142 2.39 2.32 -7.44
N ILE A 143 2.28 3.25 -6.49
CA ILE A 143 1.17 3.35 -5.56
C ILE A 143 0.35 4.57 -5.94
N SER A 144 -0.96 4.40 -6.10
CA SER A 144 -1.88 5.46 -6.46
C SER A 144 -3.15 5.38 -5.62
N LYS A 145 -3.71 6.53 -5.28
CA LYS A 145 -5.03 6.60 -4.64
C LYS A 145 -6.08 6.67 -5.73
N SER A 146 -7.03 5.75 -5.73
CA SER A 146 -8.21 5.85 -6.57
C SER A 146 -9.16 6.87 -5.93
N ALA A 147 -9.50 7.89 -6.67
CA ALA A 147 -10.51 8.86 -6.24
C ALA A 147 -11.70 8.78 -7.21
N GLN A 148 -12.90 8.64 -6.64
CA GLN A 148 -14.14 8.74 -7.41
C GLN A 148 -14.73 10.15 -7.26
N GLY A 149 -14.91 10.83 -8.37
CA GLY A 149 -15.44 12.18 -8.39
C GLY A 149 -15.48 12.75 -9.80
N LEU A 150 -15.79 14.04 -9.90
CA LEU A 150 -15.78 14.74 -11.18
C LEU A 150 -14.35 15.15 -11.54
N VAL A 151 -13.94 14.87 -12.75
CA VAL A 151 -12.64 15.28 -13.28
C VAL A 151 -12.77 16.64 -13.91
N VAL A 152 -12.02 17.63 -13.41
CA VAL A 152 -11.99 19.00 -13.93
C VAL A 152 -10.54 19.43 -14.19
N PRO A 153 -10.32 20.38 -15.12
CA PRO A 153 -9.01 21.01 -15.24
C PRO A 153 -8.65 21.79 -13.96
N LEU A 154 -7.40 21.76 -13.54
CA LEU A 154 -6.94 22.58 -12.41
C LEU A 154 -7.22 24.07 -12.57
N SER A 155 -7.15 24.56 -13.82
CA SER A 155 -7.49 25.94 -14.16
C SER A 155 -8.95 26.33 -13.91
N ALA A 156 -9.85 25.39 -13.66
CA ALA A 156 -11.24 25.66 -13.31
C ALA A 156 -11.44 25.86 -11.80
N ILE A 157 -10.45 25.52 -10.99
CA ILE A 157 -10.53 25.60 -9.53
C ILE A 157 -9.96 26.93 -9.06
N GLN A 158 -10.73 27.64 -8.24
CA GLN A 158 -10.33 28.87 -7.57
C GLN A 158 -10.28 28.65 -6.06
N ILE A 159 -9.23 29.15 -5.43
CA ILE A 159 -9.13 29.13 -3.96
C ILE A 159 -9.51 30.54 -3.47
N ILE A 160 -10.61 30.65 -2.75
CA ILE A 160 -11.07 31.90 -2.13
C ILE A 160 -11.17 31.64 -0.62
N SER A 161 -10.51 32.47 0.18
CA SER A 161 -10.46 32.33 1.64
C SER A 161 -9.96 30.94 2.12
N GLY A 162 -9.06 30.32 1.36
CA GLY A 162 -8.52 28.99 1.68
C GLY A 162 -9.40 27.83 1.23
N MET A 163 -10.59 28.06 0.69
CA MET A 163 -11.52 27.01 0.23
C MET A 163 -11.47 26.89 -1.30
N PRO A 164 -11.17 25.68 -1.82
CA PRO A 164 -11.28 25.40 -3.25
C PRO A 164 -12.74 25.46 -3.70
N GLY A 165 -12.97 25.97 -4.88
CA GLY A 165 -14.30 26.00 -5.47
C GLY A 165 -14.24 26.07 -7.00
N ILE A 166 -15.36 25.77 -7.63
CA ILE A 166 -15.57 25.84 -9.07
C ILE A 166 -16.78 26.72 -9.37
N ASN A 167 -16.66 27.56 -10.38
CA ASN A 167 -17.78 28.37 -10.88
C ASN A 167 -18.51 27.57 -11.96
N ILE A 168 -19.78 27.28 -11.75
CA ILE A 168 -20.64 26.60 -12.72
C ILE A 168 -21.66 27.58 -13.32
N SER A 169 -21.91 27.46 -14.62
CA SER A 169 -22.97 28.19 -15.30
C SER A 169 -24.31 27.53 -15.01
N TYR A 170 -25.24 28.30 -14.47
CA TYR A 170 -26.61 27.86 -14.21
C TYR A 170 -27.58 28.90 -14.85
N GLY A 171 -28.04 28.58 -16.08
CA GLY A 171 -28.76 29.53 -16.89
C GLY A 171 -27.92 30.77 -17.20
N ASP A 172 -28.45 31.95 -16.89
CA ASP A 172 -27.75 33.22 -17.05
C ASP A 172 -26.92 33.64 -15.83
N SER A 173 -26.86 32.77 -14.81
CA SER A 173 -26.14 33.03 -13.57
C SER A 173 -24.91 32.15 -13.44
N VAL A 174 -23.94 32.61 -12.65
CA VAL A 174 -22.76 31.84 -12.25
C VAL A 174 -22.89 31.50 -10.77
N LEU A 175 -22.84 30.23 -10.45
CA LEU A 175 -22.88 29.74 -9.10
C LEU A 175 -21.49 29.17 -8.72
N ARG A 176 -20.93 29.64 -7.62
CA ARG A 176 -19.73 29.04 -7.04
C ARG A 176 -20.14 27.85 -6.16
N VAL A 177 -19.53 26.70 -6.43
CA VAL A 177 -19.64 25.50 -5.60
C VAL A 177 -18.30 25.24 -4.94
N GLU A 178 -18.28 25.13 -3.62
CA GLU A 178 -17.11 24.70 -2.87
C GLU A 178 -16.88 23.21 -3.06
N VAL A 179 -15.61 22.81 -3.22
CA VAL A 179 -15.26 21.43 -3.56
C VAL A 179 -14.12 20.91 -2.70
N ASP A 180 -14.17 19.61 -2.43
CA ASP A 180 -13.03 18.84 -1.92
C ASP A 180 -12.21 18.34 -3.10
N ILE A 181 -10.90 18.56 -3.09
CA ILE A 181 -9.98 17.97 -4.06
C ILE A 181 -9.58 16.60 -3.54
N LEU A 182 -10.05 15.54 -4.21
CA LEU A 182 -9.82 14.16 -3.79
C LEU A 182 -8.51 13.59 -4.35
N ALA A 183 -8.13 14.02 -5.55
CA ALA A 183 -6.86 13.67 -6.20
C ALA A 183 -6.49 14.78 -7.19
N GLN A 184 -5.20 14.89 -7.47
CA GLN A 184 -4.65 15.87 -8.41
C GLN A 184 -3.55 15.24 -9.26
N SER A 185 -3.53 15.58 -10.52
CA SER A 185 -2.47 15.29 -11.49
C SER A 185 -2.09 16.60 -12.19
N ASP A 186 -1.06 16.60 -13.04
CA ASP A 186 -0.44 17.81 -13.62
C ASP A 186 -1.42 18.91 -14.09
N ASN A 187 -2.50 18.53 -14.76
CA ASN A 187 -3.47 19.48 -15.33
C ASN A 187 -4.92 19.24 -14.90
N LYS A 188 -5.19 18.23 -14.07
CA LYS A 188 -6.55 17.81 -13.71
C LYS A 188 -6.65 17.54 -12.21
N ALA A 189 -7.84 17.75 -11.66
CA ALA A 189 -8.21 17.35 -10.34
C ALA A 189 -9.49 16.50 -10.37
N VAL A 190 -9.57 15.55 -9.46
CA VAL A 190 -10.82 14.84 -9.13
C VAL A 190 -11.44 15.57 -7.95
N ILE A 191 -12.65 16.08 -8.13
CA ILE A 191 -13.35 16.88 -7.13
C ILE A 191 -14.68 16.26 -6.75
N ARG A 192 -15.14 16.62 -5.56
CA ARG A 192 -16.49 16.36 -5.05
C ARG A 192 -17.02 17.65 -4.43
N ALA A 193 -18.33 17.88 -4.51
CA ALA A 193 -18.94 18.98 -3.76
C ALA A 193 -18.63 18.84 -2.27
N HIS A 194 -18.23 19.95 -1.63
CA HIS A 194 -17.92 19.97 -0.19
C HIS A 194 -19.18 19.74 0.63
N ASN A 195 -20.29 20.37 0.24
CA ASN A 195 -21.58 20.14 0.86
C ASN A 195 -22.38 19.14 0.02
N ALA A 196 -22.97 18.15 0.67
CA ALA A 196 -23.78 17.12 0.01
C ALA A 196 -25.06 17.69 -0.65
N SER A 197 -25.50 18.90 -0.25
CA SER A 197 -26.63 19.62 -0.84
C SER A 197 -26.31 20.27 -2.18
N ASP A 198 -25.03 20.47 -2.45
CA ASP A 198 -24.58 21.13 -3.68
C ASP A 198 -24.62 20.12 -4.82
N ASN A 199 -25.53 20.34 -5.75
CA ASN A 199 -25.75 19.42 -6.88
C ASN A 199 -24.68 19.62 -7.95
N LEU A 200 -23.50 19.03 -7.77
CA LEU A 200 -22.40 19.03 -8.74
C LEU A 200 -22.39 17.72 -9.50
N THR A 201 -22.74 17.76 -10.80
CA THR A 201 -22.87 16.56 -11.63
C THR A 201 -22.08 16.66 -12.93
N ALA A 202 -21.78 15.50 -13.52
CA ALA A 202 -21.13 15.45 -14.83
C ALA A 202 -21.99 16.12 -15.90
N GLY A 203 -21.35 16.84 -16.84
CA GLY A 203 -22.02 17.56 -17.92
C GLY A 203 -22.35 19.02 -17.61
N MET A 204 -22.20 19.49 -16.39
CA MET A 204 -22.32 20.91 -16.06
C MET A 204 -21.20 21.73 -16.72
N LYS A 205 -21.54 22.93 -17.19
CA LYS A 205 -20.56 23.85 -17.76
C LYS A 205 -19.91 24.68 -16.66
N TYR A 206 -18.59 24.68 -16.60
CA TYR A 206 -17.85 25.58 -15.72
C TYR A 206 -17.45 26.87 -16.44
N VAL A 207 -17.34 27.94 -15.67
CA VAL A 207 -16.85 29.23 -16.14
C VAL A 207 -15.37 29.31 -15.73
N LYS A 208 -14.51 29.59 -16.72
CA LYS A 208 -13.08 29.82 -16.41
C LYS A 208 -12.96 31.11 -15.59
N PRO A 209 -12.04 31.12 -14.62
CA PRO A 209 -11.70 32.33 -13.88
C PRO A 209 -11.13 33.40 -14.75
#